data_0d30d4647e1fd21eddcf1389be2e6647
#
_entry.id   0d30d4647e1fd21eddcf1389be2e6647
#
_cell.length_a   1.000
_cell.length_b   1.000
_cell.length_c   1.000
_cell.angle_alpha   90.00
_cell.angle_beta   90.00
_cell.angle_gamma   90.00
#
_symmetry.space_group_name_H-M   'P 1'
#
loop_
_entity.id
_entity.type
_entity.pdbx_description
1 polymer ?
#
loop_
_entity_poly.entity_id
_entity_poly.type
_entity_poly.pdbx_seq_one_letter_code
_entity_poly.pdbx_strand_id
1 'polypeptide(L)'
;MKRDYIKYFVGLAACSFLGLTSCDDDKDLGGKMDEMITVSTITLNETQYDAGNKTICLLKNKELQLSWSIAPENATNANVQWTSSDESIVAVTREGKVVTKDKAGKAIITLTPEIGFGPEATIITRTVEVMDEYTYMSAINITNVPAEEIAAGDEYQLTVSSEPATTTFKRYKWTSSNPEVATVDEKTGLVTGISKGDATIIVTADDFSSNPVSASCEIGVKIVTPITGMT
;
A
#
# COMPACT_ATOMS: atom_id res chain seq x y z
N MET A 1 40.90 -0.69 8.74
CA MET A 1 39.68 0.08 8.97
C MET A 1 38.70 -0.78 9.72
N LYS A 2 38.50 -0.47 10.99
CA LYS A 2 37.67 -1.26 11.92
C LYS A 2 36.19 -0.84 11.75
N ARG A 3 35.30 -1.80 11.54
CA ARG A 3 33.86 -1.63 11.58
C ARG A 3 33.43 -1.71 13.05
N ASP A 4 32.94 -0.62 13.60
CA ASP A 4 32.36 -0.58 14.93
C ASP A 4 30.90 -1.03 14.86
N TYR A 5 30.65 -2.23 15.37
CA TYR A 5 29.29 -2.73 15.63
C TYR A 5 28.83 -2.15 16.97
N ILE A 6 27.80 -1.32 16.94
CA ILE A 6 27.08 -0.90 18.15
C ILE A 6 26.32 -2.10 18.70
N LYS A 7 26.82 -2.65 19.81
CA LYS A 7 26.15 -3.70 20.57
C LYS A 7 25.11 -3.07 21.47
N TYR A 8 23.85 -3.32 21.21
CA TYR A 8 22.80 -3.07 22.17
C TYR A 8 22.92 -4.07 23.32
N PHE A 9 23.19 -3.55 24.50
CA PHE A 9 23.20 -4.31 25.74
C PHE A 9 21.76 -4.63 26.15
N VAL A 10 21.37 -5.89 26.01
CA VAL A 10 20.19 -6.44 26.66
C VAL A 10 20.63 -6.79 28.10
N GLY A 11 20.25 -5.96 29.04
CA GLY A 11 20.49 -6.22 30.46
C GLY A 11 19.60 -7.35 30.95
N LEU A 12 20.14 -8.56 31.03
CA LEU A 12 19.54 -9.65 31.80
C LEU A 12 19.74 -9.40 33.26
N ALA A 13 18.72 -8.95 33.98
CA ALA A 13 18.71 -8.93 35.44
C ALA A 13 18.46 -10.36 35.92
N ALA A 14 19.54 -11.02 36.33
CA ALA A 14 19.46 -12.26 37.08
C ALA A 14 18.98 -11.98 38.51
N CYS A 15 17.72 -12.27 38.80
CA CYS A 15 17.22 -12.35 40.19
C CYS A 15 17.71 -13.65 40.80
N SER A 16 18.70 -13.53 41.71
CA SER A 16 19.13 -14.60 42.59
C SER A 16 18.03 -14.90 43.64
N PHE A 17 17.60 -16.15 43.61
CA PHE A 17 16.69 -16.73 44.59
C PHE A 17 17.39 -16.81 45.96
N LEU A 18 16.93 -16.00 46.90
CA LEU A 18 17.12 -16.26 48.35
C LEU A 18 15.76 -16.68 48.91
N GLY A 19 15.70 -17.94 49.30
CA GLY A 19 14.53 -18.50 49.94
C GLY A 19 14.24 -17.83 51.30
N LEU A 20 12.98 -17.43 51.47
CA LEU A 20 12.37 -17.26 52.78
C LEU A 20 11.08 -18.07 52.78
N THR A 21 11.07 -19.04 53.63
CA THR A 21 9.95 -19.90 54.01
C THR A 21 8.88 -19.12 54.76
N SER A 22 7.61 -19.44 54.39
CA SER A 22 6.43 -19.40 55.24
C SER A 22 5.81 -18.05 55.61
N CYS A 23 4.69 -17.76 54.97
CA CYS A 23 3.46 -17.43 55.72
C CYS A 23 2.29 -17.92 54.87
N ASP A 24 1.58 -18.91 55.41
CA ASP A 24 0.23 -19.27 55.05
C ASP A 24 -0.67 -18.07 55.35
N ASP A 25 -1.28 -17.52 54.36
CA ASP A 25 -2.57 -16.88 54.43
C ASP A 25 -3.19 -16.94 53.03
N ASP A 26 -3.91 -18.02 52.81
CA ASP A 26 -4.83 -18.20 51.69
C ASP A 26 -5.89 -17.08 51.70
N LYS A 27 -5.59 -15.98 51.06
CA LYS A 27 -6.58 -15.11 50.46
C LYS A 27 -6.26 -15.00 49.00
N ASP A 28 -7.01 -15.82 48.30
CA ASP A 28 -7.28 -15.84 46.87
C ASP A 28 -7.26 -14.41 46.27
N LEU A 29 -6.08 -13.92 45.94
CA LEU A 29 -5.88 -12.85 45.01
C LEU A 29 -5.75 -13.48 43.62
N GLY A 30 -6.78 -14.25 43.25
CA GLY A 30 -7.00 -14.75 41.91
C GLY A 30 -7.32 -13.64 40.95
N GLY A 31 -6.56 -12.58 40.93
CA GLY A 31 -6.40 -11.71 39.81
C GLY A 31 -5.64 -12.50 38.75
N LYS A 32 -6.33 -13.12 37.79
CA LYS A 32 -5.73 -13.46 36.52
C LYS A 32 -5.00 -12.20 36.07
N MET A 33 -3.66 -12.26 36.04
CA MET A 33 -2.91 -11.28 35.24
C MET A 33 -3.43 -11.52 33.83
N ASP A 34 -4.29 -10.60 33.37
CA ASP A 34 -4.82 -10.65 32.01
C ASP A 34 -3.61 -10.78 31.08
N GLU A 35 -3.61 -11.85 30.32
CA GLU A 35 -2.54 -12.16 29.39
C GLU A 35 -2.41 -10.96 28.43
N MET A 36 -1.24 -10.32 28.42
CA MET A 36 -1.02 -9.12 27.60
C MET A 36 -1.14 -9.54 26.12
N ILE A 37 -2.17 -9.05 25.48
CA ILE A 37 -2.39 -9.24 24.04
C ILE A 37 -1.52 -8.23 23.29
N THR A 38 -0.50 -8.71 22.61
CA THR A 38 0.46 -7.88 21.86
C THR A 38 -0.04 -7.56 20.46
N VAL A 39 0.42 -6.43 19.89
CA VAL A 39 0.20 -6.12 18.47
C VAL A 39 0.98 -7.12 17.63
N SER A 40 0.30 -7.86 16.77
CA SER A 40 0.90 -8.82 15.83
C SER A 40 1.11 -8.22 14.45
N THR A 41 0.24 -7.32 14.02
CA THR A 41 0.31 -6.73 12.67
C THR A 41 -0.12 -5.28 12.70
N ILE A 42 0.61 -4.44 11.95
CA ILE A 42 0.19 -3.07 11.61
C ILE A 42 0.03 -3.02 10.09
N THR A 43 -1.08 -2.48 9.61
CA THR A 43 -1.32 -2.24 8.20
C THR A 43 -1.48 -0.75 7.96
N LEU A 44 -0.63 -0.17 7.13
CA LEU A 44 -0.75 1.22 6.70
C LEU A 44 -1.65 1.28 5.47
N ASN A 45 -2.66 2.13 5.51
CA ASN A 45 -3.57 2.33 4.40
C ASN A 45 -2.86 3.08 3.26
N GLU A 46 -3.22 2.74 2.02
CA GLU A 46 -2.73 3.45 0.84
C GLU A 46 -3.25 4.88 0.80
N THR A 47 -2.49 5.77 0.20
CA THR A 47 -2.85 7.16 -0.03
C THR A 47 -2.86 7.46 -1.53
N GLN A 48 -3.53 8.56 -1.91
CA GLN A 48 -3.49 9.05 -3.29
C GLN A 48 -2.08 9.44 -3.76
N TYR A 49 -1.12 9.63 -2.85
CA TYR A 49 0.26 10.01 -3.13
C TYR A 49 1.22 8.81 -3.20
N ASP A 50 0.71 7.58 -3.11
CA ASP A 50 1.53 6.39 -3.31
C ASP A 50 1.97 6.28 -4.78
N ALA A 51 3.29 6.27 -5.00
CA ALA A 51 3.92 6.20 -6.32
C ALA A 51 4.49 4.81 -6.64
N GLY A 52 4.08 3.79 -5.87
CA GLY A 52 4.62 2.42 -5.94
C GLY A 52 5.88 2.22 -5.11
N ASN A 53 6.35 0.98 -5.03
CA ASN A 53 7.56 0.59 -4.29
C ASN A 53 7.64 1.13 -2.84
N LYS A 54 6.50 1.21 -2.16
CA LYS A 54 6.39 1.76 -0.80
C LYS A 54 6.87 3.22 -0.70
N THR A 55 6.73 4.00 -1.78
CA THR A 55 7.14 5.40 -1.84
C THR A 55 5.90 6.31 -1.91
N ILE A 56 5.88 7.31 -1.06
CA ILE A 56 4.90 8.41 -1.04
C ILE A 56 5.59 9.64 -1.62
N CYS A 57 5.05 10.21 -2.70
CA CYS A 57 5.59 11.41 -3.33
C CYS A 57 4.78 12.64 -2.92
N LEU A 58 5.44 13.62 -2.32
CA LEU A 58 4.83 14.87 -1.89
C LEU A 58 5.64 16.08 -2.38
N LEU A 59 4.96 17.16 -2.64
CA LEU A 59 5.64 18.44 -2.85
C LEU A 59 6.15 19.01 -1.53
N LYS A 60 7.07 19.95 -1.60
CA LYS A 60 7.53 20.75 -0.45
C LYS A 60 6.37 21.43 0.27
N ASN A 61 6.51 21.62 1.59
CA ASN A 61 5.57 22.34 2.44
C ASN A 61 4.13 21.80 2.36
N LYS A 62 3.98 20.47 2.27
CA LYS A 62 2.69 19.78 2.28
C LYS A 62 2.51 18.96 3.55
N GLU A 63 1.25 18.72 3.88
CA GLU A 63 0.83 17.87 4.97
C GLU A 63 0.01 16.70 4.41
N LEU A 64 0.22 15.52 4.97
CA LEU A 64 -0.53 14.31 4.65
C LEU A 64 -0.86 13.56 5.93
N GLN A 65 -2.14 13.30 6.17
CA GLN A 65 -2.56 12.43 7.26
C GLN A 65 -2.50 10.98 6.81
N LEU A 66 -1.70 10.17 7.48
CA LEU A 66 -1.67 8.71 7.30
C LEU A 66 -2.68 8.07 8.25
N SER A 67 -3.24 6.94 7.82
CA SER A 67 -4.10 6.09 8.63
C SER A 67 -3.61 4.65 8.60
N TRP A 68 -3.83 3.92 9.69
CA TRP A 68 -3.40 2.54 9.85
C TRP A 68 -4.41 1.75 10.67
N SER A 69 -4.31 0.46 10.59
CA SER A 69 -5.04 -0.48 11.44
C SER A 69 -4.06 -1.39 12.17
N ILE A 70 -4.49 -1.94 13.29
CA ILE A 70 -3.72 -2.83 14.15
C ILE A 70 -4.50 -4.13 14.32
N ALA A 71 -3.79 -5.25 14.33
CA ALA A 71 -4.37 -6.53 14.69
C ALA A 71 -3.53 -7.19 15.81
N PRO A 72 -4.18 -7.87 16.76
CA PRO A 72 -5.63 -7.90 16.94
C PRO A 72 -6.17 -6.57 17.46
N GLU A 73 -7.43 -6.24 17.18
CA GLU A 73 -8.08 -4.98 17.60
C GLU A 73 -8.15 -4.82 19.13
N ASN A 74 -8.15 -5.93 19.86
CA ASN A 74 -8.16 -5.98 21.33
C ASN A 74 -6.75 -6.02 21.94
N ALA A 75 -5.72 -5.60 21.21
CA ALA A 75 -4.37 -5.48 21.78
C ALA A 75 -4.38 -4.62 23.05
N THR A 76 -3.69 -5.10 24.10
CA THR A 76 -3.66 -4.42 25.42
C THR A 76 -3.07 -3.02 25.32
N ASN A 77 -2.10 -2.82 24.42
CA ASN A 77 -1.56 -1.51 24.07
C ASN A 77 -1.55 -1.39 22.54
N ALA A 78 -2.42 -0.54 22.02
CA ALA A 78 -2.58 -0.23 20.60
C ALA A 78 -1.77 1.01 20.17
N ASN A 79 -0.96 1.59 21.07
CA ASN A 79 -0.17 2.78 20.75
C ASN A 79 0.96 2.45 19.79
N VAL A 80 1.21 3.40 18.90
CA VAL A 80 2.27 3.32 17.91
C VAL A 80 3.20 4.52 18.02
N GLN A 81 4.42 4.35 17.55
CA GLN A 81 5.42 5.40 17.45
C GLN A 81 5.80 5.60 15.99
N TRP A 82 5.83 6.85 15.59
CA TRP A 82 6.34 7.29 14.30
C TRP A 82 7.72 7.90 14.45
N THR A 83 8.61 7.60 13.51
CA THR A 83 9.93 8.22 13.41
C THR A 83 10.25 8.59 11.98
N SER A 84 11.12 9.58 11.79
CA SER A 84 11.67 9.95 10.48
C SER A 84 13.19 9.81 10.50
N SER A 85 13.76 9.35 9.39
CA SER A 85 15.21 9.25 9.22
C SER A 85 15.89 10.61 8.99
N ASP A 86 15.13 11.62 8.51
CA ASP A 86 15.61 12.99 8.31
C ASP A 86 14.46 14.00 8.50
N GLU A 87 14.37 14.57 9.69
CA GLU A 87 13.36 15.57 10.03
C GLU A 87 13.56 16.92 9.33
N SER A 88 14.73 17.15 8.72
CA SER A 88 14.96 18.34 7.90
C SER A 88 14.27 18.27 6.54
N ILE A 89 13.87 17.06 6.11
CA ILE A 89 13.13 16.80 4.87
C ILE A 89 11.66 16.51 5.19
N VAL A 90 11.42 15.59 6.15
CA VAL A 90 10.09 15.11 6.52
C VAL A 90 10.00 14.96 8.03
N ALA A 91 9.07 15.62 8.66
CA ALA A 91 8.66 15.34 10.04
C ALA A 91 7.38 14.50 10.04
N VAL A 92 7.20 13.67 11.06
CA VAL A 92 5.96 12.92 11.26
C VAL A 92 5.53 13.06 12.72
N THR A 93 4.25 13.37 12.96
CA THR A 93 3.70 13.50 14.30
C THR A 93 3.27 12.12 14.84
N ARG A 94 2.98 12.07 16.14
CA ARG A 94 2.49 10.86 16.80
C ARG A 94 1.17 10.36 16.21
N GLU A 95 0.34 11.27 15.73
CA GLU A 95 -0.95 10.99 15.08
C GLU A 95 -0.80 10.58 13.62
N GLY A 96 0.43 10.40 13.11
CA GLY A 96 0.68 9.99 11.74
C GLY A 96 0.54 11.12 10.70
N LYS A 97 0.61 12.38 11.13
CA LYS A 97 0.63 13.52 10.21
C LYS A 97 2.05 13.73 9.69
N VAL A 98 2.25 13.48 8.41
CA VAL A 98 3.49 13.73 7.68
C VAL A 98 3.53 15.20 7.25
N VAL A 99 4.65 15.86 7.52
CA VAL A 99 4.87 17.27 7.17
C VAL A 99 6.17 17.38 6.39
N THR A 100 6.09 17.69 5.11
CA THR A 100 7.28 17.93 4.28
C THR A 100 7.82 19.34 4.52
N LYS A 101 9.15 19.47 4.47
CA LYS A 101 9.85 20.75 4.64
C LYS A 101 10.16 21.40 3.30
N ASP A 102 10.80 22.58 3.35
CA ASP A 102 11.24 23.31 2.15
C ASP A 102 12.58 22.77 1.59
N LYS A 103 12.74 21.45 1.60
CA LYS A 103 13.93 20.79 1.11
C LYS A 103 13.53 19.52 0.34
N ALA A 104 13.87 19.48 -0.94
CA ALA A 104 13.69 18.25 -1.74
C ALA A 104 14.65 17.15 -1.27
N GLY A 105 14.21 15.92 -1.36
CA GLY A 105 14.98 14.75 -0.95
C GLY A 105 14.12 13.60 -0.49
N LYS A 106 14.75 12.60 0.11
CA LYS A 106 14.08 11.38 0.58
C LYS A 106 14.33 11.19 2.08
N ALA A 107 13.26 10.85 2.79
CA ALA A 107 13.35 10.39 4.16
C ALA A 107 12.51 9.10 4.32
N ILE A 108 12.93 8.23 5.23
CA ILE A 108 12.18 7.03 5.57
C ILE A 108 11.39 7.32 6.84
N ILE A 109 10.08 7.19 6.77
CA ILE A 109 9.22 7.18 7.96
C ILE A 109 9.00 5.74 8.39
N THR A 110 9.02 5.53 9.70
CA THR A 110 8.86 4.21 10.32
C THR A 110 7.76 4.25 11.34
N LEU A 111 6.88 3.26 11.29
CA LEU A 111 5.79 3.03 12.24
C LEU A 111 6.05 1.75 13.00
N THR A 112 6.11 1.84 14.33
CA THR A 112 6.34 0.71 15.23
C THR A 112 5.31 0.69 16.36
N PRO A 113 4.93 -0.47 16.91
CA PRO A 113 4.22 -0.52 18.19
C PRO A 113 5.06 0.12 19.32
N GLU A 114 4.43 0.82 20.24
CA GLU A 114 5.12 1.47 21.36
C GLU A 114 5.57 0.45 22.43
N ILE A 115 4.74 -0.55 22.71
CA ILE A 115 5.01 -1.61 23.69
C ILE A 115 4.43 -2.94 23.17
N GLY A 116 5.04 -4.04 23.59
CA GLY A 116 4.49 -5.36 23.38
C GLY A 116 4.78 -5.93 21.99
N PHE A 117 6.05 -5.89 21.63
CA PHE A 117 6.52 -6.63 20.45
C PHE A 117 6.30 -8.13 20.67
N GLY A 118 5.30 -8.71 20.01
CA GLY A 118 5.37 -10.13 19.72
C GLY A 118 6.55 -10.39 18.78
N PRO A 119 7.08 -11.60 18.70
CA PRO A 119 8.19 -11.95 17.80
C PRO A 119 7.89 -11.67 16.32
N GLU A 120 6.65 -11.38 15.99
CA GLU A 120 6.11 -11.16 14.65
C GLU A 120 5.64 -9.72 14.41
N ALA A 121 5.90 -8.77 15.31
CA ALA A 121 5.43 -7.39 15.15
C ALA A 121 6.00 -6.75 13.88
N THR A 122 5.12 -6.35 12.99
CA THR A 122 5.50 -5.78 11.71
C THR A 122 5.90 -4.32 11.87
N ILE A 123 7.16 -4.02 11.60
CA ILE A 123 7.64 -2.64 11.45
C ILE A 123 7.27 -2.17 10.04
N ILE A 124 6.53 -1.09 9.94
CA ILE A 124 6.14 -0.50 8.66
C ILE A 124 7.09 0.63 8.31
N THR A 125 7.66 0.57 7.11
CA THR A 125 8.48 1.66 6.57
C THR A 125 7.88 2.17 5.27
N ARG A 126 7.99 3.49 5.05
CA ARG A 126 7.71 4.15 3.78
C ARG A 126 8.79 5.16 3.47
N THR A 127 9.22 5.19 2.23
CA THR A 127 10.02 6.30 1.73
C THR A 127 9.08 7.46 1.41
N VAL A 128 9.35 8.64 1.95
CA VAL A 128 8.71 9.87 1.53
C VAL A 128 9.70 10.64 0.67
N GLU A 129 9.35 10.83 -0.60
CA GLU A 129 10.12 11.62 -1.55
C GLU A 129 9.49 13.00 -1.66
N VAL A 130 10.26 14.01 -1.26
CA VAL A 130 9.85 15.42 -1.33
C VAL A 130 10.46 16.05 -2.57
N MET A 131 9.63 16.63 -3.41
CA MET A 131 10.01 17.19 -4.70
C MET A 131 9.47 18.61 -4.90
N ASP A 132 10.08 19.33 -5.84
CA ASP A 132 9.67 20.68 -6.20
C ASP A 132 8.38 20.66 -7.03
N GLU A 133 8.28 19.72 -7.96
CA GLU A 133 7.15 19.52 -8.86
C GLU A 133 6.94 18.05 -9.21
N TYR A 134 5.74 17.68 -9.62
CA TYR A 134 5.43 16.35 -10.15
C TYR A 134 5.74 16.29 -11.64
N THR A 135 6.25 15.15 -12.11
CA THR A 135 6.35 14.84 -13.53
C THR A 135 5.08 14.12 -13.97
N TYR A 136 4.28 14.79 -14.80
CA TYR A 136 3.03 14.26 -15.32
C TYR A 136 3.24 13.41 -16.58
N MET A 137 2.26 12.57 -16.90
CA MET A 137 2.23 11.84 -18.16
C MET A 137 1.94 12.79 -19.32
N SER A 138 2.74 12.69 -20.38
CA SER A 138 2.53 13.41 -21.64
C SER A 138 1.87 12.54 -22.73
N ALA A 139 1.99 11.21 -22.59
CA ALA A 139 1.35 10.23 -23.47
C ALA A 139 1.09 8.91 -22.74
N ILE A 140 0.06 8.20 -23.18
CA ILE A 140 -0.27 6.84 -22.77
C ILE A 140 -0.51 6.01 -24.02
N ASN A 141 -0.02 4.75 -24.03
CA ASN A 141 -0.29 3.81 -25.10
C ASN A 141 -0.75 2.48 -24.50
N ILE A 142 -1.85 1.92 -25.02
CA ILE A 142 -2.27 0.56 -24.72
C ILE A 142 -1.41 -0.38 -25.55
N THR A 143 -0.69 -1.30 -24.93
CA THR A 143 0.36 -2.08 -25.60
C THR A 143 0.01 -3.55 -25.80
N ASN A 144 -1.02 -4.05 -25.15
CA ASN A 144 -1.47 -5.45 -25.27
C ASN A 144 -2.95 -5.46 -25.63
N VAL A 145 -3.25 -5.19 -26.91
CA VAL A 145 -4.63 -5.23 -27.42
C VAL A 145 -4.83 -6.58 -28.12
N PRO A 146 -5.93 -7.32 -27.87
CA PRO A 146 -6.19 -8.58 -28.55
C PRO A 146 -6.30 -8.37 -30.07
N ALA A 147 -5.65 -9.26 -30.83
CA ALA A 147 -5.69 -9.20 -32.32
C ALA A 147 -7.02 -9.69 -32.88
N GLU A 148 -7.80 -10.43 -32.09
CA GLU A 148 -9.10 -11.01 -32.46
C GLU A 148 -10.12 -10.75 -31.34
N GLU A 149 -11.40 -10.96 -31.67
CA GLU A 149 -12.51 -10.90 -30.72
C GLU A 149 -12.29 -11.91 -29.58
N ILE A 150 -12.49 -11.46 -28.33
CA ILE A 150 -12.51 -12.34 -27.16
C ILE A 150 -13.85 -13.06 -27.05
N ALA A 151 -13.90 -14.22 -26.40
CA ALA A 151 -15.18 -14.88 -26.19
C ALA A 151 -15.96 -14.26 -25.02
N ALA A 152 -17.29 -14.31 -25.08
CA ALA A 152 -18.11 -13.95 -23.93
C ALA A 152 -17.80 -14.90 -22.77
N GLY A 153 -17.51 -14.35 -21.60
CA GLY A 153 -17.05 -15.04 -20.41
C GLY A 153 -15.51 -15.09 -20.24
N ASP A 154 -14.75 -14.74 -21.27
CA ASP A 154 -13.29 -14.71 -21.19
C ASP A 154 -12.79 -13.37 -20.62
N GLU A 155 -11.62 -13.45 -19.99
CA GLU A 155 -10.90 -12.29 -19.47
C GLU A 155 -9.66 -12.00 -20.31
N TYR A 156 -9.35 -10.72 -20.48
CA TYR A 156 -8.16 -10.28 -21.19
C TYR A 156 -7.47 -9.11 -20.49
N GLN A 157 -6.18 -9.25 -20.21
CA GLN A 157 -5.42 -8.21 -19.52
C GLN A 157 -4.86 -7.21 -20.53
N LEU A 158 -5.35 -5.96 -20.50
CA LEU A 158 -4.73 -4.84 -21.18
C LEU A 158 -3.55 -4.31 -20.37
N THR A 159 -2.53 -3.83 -21.06
CA THR A 159 -1.34 -3.21 -20.46
C THR A 159 -1.10 -1.82 -21.01
N VAL A 160 -0.39 -0.98 -20.26
CA VAL A 160 -0.16 0.43 -20.60
C VAL A 160 1.32 0.74 -20.51
N SER A 161 1.81 1.53 -21.46
CA SER A 161 3.04 2.28 -21.34
C SER A 161 2.73 3.78 -21.27
N SER A 162 3.55 4.53 -20.52
CA SER A 162 3.41 5.97 -20.36
C SER A 162 4.73 6.68 -20.62
N GLU A 163 4.64 7.90 -21.12
CA GLU A 163 5.78 8.80 -21.32
C GLU A 163 5.57 10.09 -20.50
N PRO A 164 6.64 10.66 -19.92
CA PRO A 164 7.98 10.05 -19.81
C PRO A 164 7.99 8.86 -18.87
N ALA A 165 8.92 7.92 -19.04
CA ALA A 165 9.09 6.77 -18.15
C ALA A 165 9.37 7.17 -16.68
N THR A 166 9.79 8.43 -16.46
CA THR A 166 10.08 9.05 -15.16
C THR A 166 8.86 9.74 -14.53
N THR A 167 7.65 9.55 -15.08
CA THR A 167 6.43 10.13 -14.47
C THR A 167 6.31 9.77 -13.00
N THR A 168 5.88 10.72 -12.17
CA THR A 168 5.82 10.55 -10.70
C THR A 168 4.81 9.49 -10.30
N PHE A 169 3.61 9.54 -10.89
CA PHE A 169 2.53 8.61 -10.56
C PHE A 169 2.16 7.79 -11.79
N LYS A 170 2.31 6.47 -11.72
CA LYS A 170 1.89 5.51 -12.75
C LYS A 170 0.56 4.88 -12.38
N ARG A 171 -0.46 5.73 -12.28
CA ARG A 171 -1.82 5.29 -11.99
C ARG A 171 -2.71 5.60 -13.16
N TYR A 172 -3.67 4.72 -13.38
CA TYR A 172 -4.57 4.78 -14.50
C TYR A 172 -5.99 4.50 -14.06
N LYS A 173 -6.93 5.11 -14.74
CA LYS A 173 -8.36 4.85 -14.60
C LYS A 173 -8.89 4.30 -15.91
N TRP A 174 -9.46 3.10 -15.86
CA TRP A 174 -10.04 2.44 -17.02
C TRP A 174 -11.54 2.56 -17.02
N THR A 175 -12.13 2.68 -18.23
CA THR A 175 -13.58 2.73 -18.44
C THR A 175 -13.95 2.02 -19.74
N SER A 176 -15.15 1.46 -19.81
CA SER A 176 -15.74 0.89 -21.01
C SER A 176 -16.86 1.80 -21.53
N SER A 177 -16.92 2.01 -22.84
CA SER A 177 -18.02 2.73 -23.48
C SER A 177 -19.33 1.93 -23.50
N ASN A 178 -19.23 0.60 -23.40
CA ASN A 178 -20.38 -0.31 -23.41
C ASN A 178 -20.17 -1.49 -22.46
N PRO A 179 -20.46 -1.33 -21.15
CA PRO A 179 -20.27 -2.39 -20.16
C PRO A 179 -21.18 -3.61 -20.37
N GLU A 180 -22.24 -3.52 -21.20
CA GLU A 180 -23.09 -4.66 -21.54
C GLU A 180 -22.41 -5.60 -22.55
N VAL A 181 -21.43 -5.10 -23.30
CA VAL A 181 -20.61 -5.88 -24.24
C VAL A 181 -19.32 -6.33 -23.61
N ALA A 182 -18.57 -5.41 -22.98
CA ALA A 182 -17.33 -5.71 -22.27
C ALA A 182 -17.18 -4.78 -21.08
N THR A 183 -16.89 -5.34 -19.90
CA THR A 183 -16.50 -4.58 -18.72
C THR A 183 -14.98 -4.49 -18.62
N VAL A 184 -14.48 -3.52 -17.85
CA VAL A 184 -13.06 -3.41 -17.52
C VAL A 184 -12.92 -3.07 -16.03
N ASP A 185 -11.99 -3.70 -15.35
CA ASP A 185 -11.63 -3.32 -13.98
C ASP A 185 -10.94 -1.95 -14.01
N GLU A 186 -11.47 -1.02 -13.22
CA GLU A 186 -11.09 0.39 -13.22
C GLU A 186 -9.60 0.63 -12.93
N LYS A 187 -8.98 -0.25 -12.13
CA LYS A 187 -7.59 -0.08 -11.68
C LYS A 187 -6.59 -0.94 -12.45
N THR A 188 -6.97 -2.16 -12.78
CA THR A 188 -6.06 -3.16 -13.34
C THR A 188 -6.07 -3.22 -14.85
N GLY A 189 -7.16 -2.78 -15.50
CA GLY A 189 -7.34 -2.91 -16.95
C GLY A 189 -7.67 -4.34 -17.38
N LEU A 190 -8.17 -5.19 -16.47
CA LEU A 190 -8.68 -6.52 -16.80
C LEU A 190 -10.04 -6.37 -17.46
N VAL A 191 -10.14 -6.76 -18.74
CA VAL A 191 -11.37 -6.74 -19.53
C VAL A 191 -12.07 -8.07 -19.43
N THR A 192 -13.39 -8.08 -19.26
CA THR A 192 -14.24 -9.26 -19.29
C THR A 192 -15.27 -9.11 -20.41
N GLY A 193 -15.31 -10.05 -21.35
CA GLY A 193 -16.33 -10.14 -22.40
C GLY A 193 -17.68 -10.56 -21.80
N ILE A 194 -18.75 -9.82 -22.10
CA ILE A 194 -20.09 -10.08 -21.55
C ILE A 194 -21.03 -10.59 -22.63
N SER A 195 -21.18 -9.86 -23.73
CA SER A 195 -22.08 -10.22 -24.80
C SER A 195 -21.50 -9.84 -26.17
N LYS A 196 -22.03 -10.43 -27.23
CA LYS A 196 -21.57 -10.15 -28.60
C LYS A 196 -21.72 -8.67 -28.94
N GLY A 197 -20.66 -8.08 -29.47
CA GLY A 197 -20.63 -6.69 -29.96
C GLY A 197 -19.25 -6.08 -29.81
N ASP A 198 -19.20 -4.76 -29.89
CA ASP A 198 -17.98 -3.97 -29.78
C ASP A 198 -18.07 -2.99 -28.59
N ALA A 199 -16.97 -2.80 -27.91
CA ALA A 199 -16.82 -1.81 -26.84
C ALA A 199 -15.47 -1.10 -26.97
N THR A 200 -15.46 0.22 -26.78
CA THR A 200 -14.23 0.99 -26.67
C THR A 200 -13.79 1.02 -25.22
N ILE A 201 -12.60 0.51 -24.96
CA ILE A 201 -11.96 0.61 -23.64
C ILE A 201 -11.05 1.83 -23.65
N ILE A 202 -11.23 2.69 -22.64
CA ILE A 202 -10.50 3.96 -22.49
C ILE A 202 -9.67 3.88 -21.21
N VAL A 203 -8.42 4.28 -21.32
CA VAL A 203 -7.52 4.50 -20.16
C VAL A 203 -7.17 5.98 -20.06
N THR A 204 -7.25 6.52 -18.86
CA THR A 204 -6.92 7.92 -18.57
C THR A 204 -5.87 7.97 -17.45
N ALA A 205 -4.90 8.88 -17.56
CA ALA A 205 -3.92 9.12 -16.50
C ALA A 205 -4.60 9.59 -15.22
N ASP A 206 -4.19 9.03 -14.07
CA ASP A 206 -4.58 9.49 -12.74
C ASP A 206 -3.33 9.97 -11.99
N ASP A 207 -2.74 11.06 -12.47
CA ASP A 207 -1.45 11.59 -12.03
C ASP A 207 -1.52 13.01 -11.45
N PHE A 208 -2.72 13.49 -11.10
CA PHE A 208 -3.01 14.86 -10.64
C PHE A 208 -2.83 15.97 -11.69
N SER A 209 -2.63 15.61 -12.95
CA SER A 209 -2.62 16.59 -14.04
C SER A 209 -3.98 17.27 -14.15
N SER A 210 -3.97 18.59 -14.39
CA SER A 210 -5.20 19.33 -14.70
C SER A 210 -5.79 18.99 -16.08
N ASN A 211 -4.99 18.37 -16.94
CA ASN A 211 -5.38 17.91 -18.26
C ASN A 211 -4.82 16.51 -18.52
N PRO A 212 -5.43 15.44 -17.93
CA PRO A 212 -4.90 14.10 -18.01
C PRO A 212 -4.97 13.58 -19.45
N VAL A 213 -3.89 12.91 -19.87
CA VAL A 213 -3.84 12.23 -21.16
C VAL A 213 -4.63 10.92 -21.13
N SER A 214 -5.14 10.49 -22.28
CA SER A 214 -5.89 9.24 -22.41
C SER A 214 -5.54 8.51 -23.71
N ALA A 215 -5.81 7.20 -23.72
CA ALA A 215 -5.74 6.35 -24.90
C ALA A 215 -6.97 5.43 -24.92
N SER A 216 -7.28 4.87 -26.09
CA SER A 216 -8.38 3.93 -26.24
C SER A 216 -8.05 2.82 -27.22
N CYS A 217 -8.73 1.69 -27.07
CA CYS A 217 -8.73 0.59 -28.02
C CYS A 217 -10.14 0.00 -28.14
N GLU A 218 -10.42 -0.64 -29.26
CA GLU A 218 -11.65 -1.38 -29.49
C GLU A 218 -11.47 -2.84 -29.08
N ILE A 219 -12.48 -3.40 -28.42
CA ILE A 219 -12.57 -4.80 -28.04
C ILE A 219 -13.86 -5.36 -28.64
N GLY A 220 -13.71 -6.31 -29.55
CA GLY A 220 -14.81 -7.11 -30.05
C GLY A 220 -15.05 -8.32 -29.14
N VAL A 221 -16.31 -8.66 -28.91
CA VAL A 221 -16.74 -9.86 -28.18
C VAL A 221 -17.59 -10.76 -29.07
N LYS A 222 -17.24 -12.05 -29.11
CA LYS A 222 -17.99 -13.09 -29.83
C LYS A 222 -18.63 -14.10 -28.88
N ILE A 223 -19.73 -14.70 -29.34
CA ILE A 223 -20.31 -15.86 -28.65
C ILE A 223 -19.69 -17.12 -29.22
N VAL A 224 -19.11 -17.95 -28.37
CA VAL A 224 -18.66 -19.29 -28.76
C VAL A 224 -19.79 -20.27 -28.48
N THR A 225 -20.42 -20.80 -29.53
CA THR A 225 -21.38 -21.90 -29.40
C THR A 225 -20.59 -23.21 -29.25
N PRO A 226 -20.81 -24.01 -28.21
CA PRO A 226 -20.21 -25.35 -28.15
C PRO A 226 -20.63 -26.18 -29.34
N ILE A 227 -19.67 -26.83 -29.98
CA ILE A 227 -19.98 -27.81 -31.05
C ILE A 227 -20.61 -29.01 -30.37
N THR A 228 -21.95 -29.02 -30.31
CA THR A 228 -22.76 -30.19 -29.92
C THR A 228 -22.90 -31.06 -31.14
N GLY A 229 -22.07 -32.13 -31.24
CA GLY A 229 -22.27 -33.16 -32.28
C GLY A 229 -20.98 -33.77 -32.80
N MET A 230 -20.38 -34.63 -32.02
CA MET A 230 -19.69 -35.82 -32.53
C MET A 230 -20.21 -37.01 -31.73
N THR A 231 -21.26 -37.64 -32.24
CA THR A 231 -21.61 -39.03 -31.84
C THR A 231 -20.86 -39.96 -32.74
#